data_47d280b67acd996acda5e8ad5fc6af02
#
_entry.id   47d280b67acd996acda5e8ad5fc6af02
#
_cell.length_a   1.000
_cell.length_b   1.000
_cell.length_c   1.000
_cell.angle_alpha   90.00
_cell.angle_beta   90.00
_cell.angle_gamma   90.00
#
_symmetry.space_group_name_H-M   'P 1'
#
loop_
_entity.id
_entity.type
_entity.pdbx_description
1 polymer ?
#
loop_
_entity_poly.entity_id
_entity_poly.type
_entity_poly.pdbx_seq_one_letter_code
_entity_poly.pdbx_strand_id
1 'polypeptide(L)'
;IQNGQLIPLDGQQRLTTLWLLHWYADKKEGINDKRLARFSYNTRYSARDFLIKHVDYEPTWKTHLSDEIKNEGWFPMEWSNDPTVRGMLTMLDEIQKRFADINDLWNKLDKINFYFRDIEEMKLTDDIYIKMNSRGKPLTDFEHFKAELLKVMRSENDDEATAKRIGLKIDREWTDLLWIYRDEYNLVDSGFLNFFHMISLILVYKSDRSSSEFDLEDDFSLLERLYKNQPKNVVFFEQAFDCMVNIQNKERRSNSLILNPIDIFFNSYLSKDYHEHEKVVVSQQITDLNIFKGVLTGAALRKNTTYWLIMLYSFLIYLMNYDKIKEMDFRRRLRVVVNLLKNSRNEVVDTPNGDAGNRMPANLRQVENIILSGEIADSIMIDNDVRLNFNVIQMEEERQKLQFTKEHPEHSAGLFQLEDHYLLQGRTDVVGYENTHLYQRFIHVFDRCSRDIIDCAMLATYDYSQRINNWCIQLGSGNQDEIGNKAWYALFHPTGKNPDFNKTKKSLRSLLEIDIEIDDIY
;
A
#
# COMPACT_ATOMS: atom_id res chain seq x y z
N ILE A 1 11.65 -27.58 -23.06
CA ILE A 1 11.49 -26.50 -24.08
C ILE A 1 10.03 -26.07 -24.04
N GLN A 2 9.74 -24.81 -23.73
CA GLN A 2 8.39 -24.30 -23.67
C GLN A 2 8.18 -23.29 -24.80
N ASN A 3 7.18 -23.49 -25.66
CA ASN A 3 6.90 -22.63 -26.80
C ASN A 3 8.12 -22.33 -27.70
N GLY A 4 9.00 -23.30 -27.93
CA GLY A 4 10.21 -23.15 -28.73
C GLY A 4 11.35 -22.41 -28.02
N GLN A 5 11.21 -22.07 -26.75
CA GLN A 5 12.24 -21.45 -25.93
C GLN A 5 12.85 -22.46 -24.96
N LEU A 6 14.17 -22.43 -24.79
CA LEU A 6 14.88 -23.19 -23.79
C LEU A 6 14.84 -22.41 -22.46
N ILE A 7 14.12 -22.93 -21.47
CA ILE A 7 14.04 -22.35 -20.14
C ILE A 7 14.87 -23.22 -19.20
N PRO A 8 16.04 -22.76 -18.72
CA PRO A 8 16.87 -23.56 -17.82
C PRO A 8 16.25 -23.65 -16.44
N LEU A 9 16.24 -24.85 -15.86
CA LEU A 9 15.82 -25.09 -14.46
C LEU A 9 16.87 -24.60 -13.45
N ASP A 10 18.16 -24.75 -13.80
CA ASP A 10 19.30 -24.30 -13.00
C ASP A 10 20.44 -23.80 -13.91
N GLY A 11 21.39 -23.11 -13.31
CA GLY A 11 22.59 -22.66 -14.02
C GLY A 11 22.45 -21.31 -14.72
N GLN A 12 21.46 -20.49 -14.36
CA GLN A 12 21.27 -19.15 -14.94
C GLN A 12 22.56 -18.32 -14.91
N GLN A 13 23.28 -18.31 -13.79
CA GLN A 13 24.55 -17.58 -13.67
C GLN A 13 25.60 -18.11 -14.62
N ARG A 14 25.73 -19.43 -14.75
CA ARG A 14 26.70 -20.08 -15.68
C ARG A 14 26.36 -19.76 -17.12
N LEU A 15 25.09 -19.81 -17.49
CA LEU A 15 24.65 -19.47 -18.86
C LEU A 15 24.86 -17.99 -19.16
N THR A 16 24.60 -17.10 -18.20
CA THR A 16 24.89 -15.67 -18.36
C THR A 16 26.37 -15.41 -18.53
N THR A 17 27.23 -16.05 -17.72
CA THR A 17 28.67 -15.92 -17.87
C THR A 17 29.14 -16.39 -19.25
N LEU A 18 28.62 -17.51 -19.74
CA LEU A 18 28.95 -18.02 -21.08
C LEU A 18 28.46 -17.09 -22.18
N TRP A 19 27.26 -16.52 -22.01
CA TRP A 19 26.74 -15.54 -22.96
C TRP A 19 27.61 -14.28 -23.01
N LEU A 20 27.99 -13.73 -21.85
CA LEU A 20 28.88 -12.57 -21.76
C LEU A 20 30.25 -12.87 -22.40
N LEU A 21 30.77 -14.08 -22.23
CA LEU A 21 32.03 -14.50 -22.84
C LEU A 21 31.91 -14.61 -24.36
N HIS A 22 30.79 -15.14 -24.88
CA HIS A 22 30.55 -15.18 -26.33
C HIS A 22 30.36 -13.76 -26.89
N TRP A 23 29.63 -12.89 -26.21
CA TRP A 23 29.48 -11.50 -26.57
C TRP A 23 30.84 -10.77 -26.62
N TYR A 24 31.67 -11.00 -25.60
CA TYR A 24 33.03 -10.43 -25.56
C TYR A 24 33.87 -10.90 -26.74
N ALA A 25 33.87 -12.19 -27.06
CA ALA A 25 34.59 -12.75 -28.19
C ALA A 25 34.05 -12.22 -29.53
N ASP A 26 32.73 -12.12 -29.68
CA ASP A 26 32.02 -11.55 -30.83
C ASP A 26 32.48 -10.11 -31.13
N LYS A 27 32.44 -9.25 -30.11
CA LYS A 27 32.83 -7.85 -30.24
C LYS A 27 34.34 -7.68 -30.47
N LYS A 28 35.17 -8.46 -29.78
CA LYS A 28 36.63 -8.40 -29.90
C LYS A 28 37.11 -8.87 -31.27
N GLU A 29 36.49 -9.87 -31.85
CA GLU A 29 36.89 -10.51 -33.09
C GLU A 29 36.05 -10.07 -34.31
N GLY A 30 35.00 -9.23 -34.08
CA GLY A 30 34.19 -8.68 -35.17
C GLY A 30 33.30 -9.71 -35.88
N ILE A 31 32.78 -10.72 -35.15
CA ILE A 31 32.02 -11.84 -35.72
C ILE A 31 30.60 -11.41 -36.13
N ASN A 32 29.94 -10.59 -35.29
CA ASN A 32 28.56 -10.10 -35.48
C ASN A 32 27.49 -11.21 -35.50
N ASP A 33 27.52 -12.10 -34.54
CA ASP A 33 26.56 -13.20 -34.42
C ASP A 33 25.20 -12.79 -33.90
N LYS A 34 24.22 -12.71 -34.77
CA LYS A 34 22.82 -12.35 -34.41
C LYS A 34 22.14 -13.31 -33.44
N ARG A 35 22.71 -14.50 -33.22
CA ARG A 35 22.15 -15.47 -32.25
C ARG A 35 22.26 -14.95 -30.82
N LEU A 36 23.22 -14.08 -30.51
CA LEU A 36 23.37 -13.48 -29.18
C LEU A 36 22.13 -12.71 -28.73
N ALA A 37 21.36 -12.12 -29.64
CA ALA A 37 20.11 -11.43 -29.33
C ALA A 37 18.97 -12.35 -28.85
N ARG A 38 19.14 -13.68 -28.93
CA ARG A 38 18.12 -14.64 -28.47
C ARG A 38 18.17 -14.93 -26.96
N PHE A 39 19.26 -14.54 -26.30
CA PHE A 39 19.38 -14.72 -24.85
C PHE A 39 18.73 -13.57 -24.12
N SER A 40 17.86 -13.87 -23.14
CA SER A 40 17.13 -12.86 -22.38
C SER A 40 16.72 -13.39 -21.02
N TYR A 41 16.43 -12.46 -20.10
CA TYR A 41 15.81 -12.75 -18.80
C TYR A 41 14.30 -12.56 -18.89
N ASN A 42 13.54 -13.55 -18.40
CA ASN A 42 12.08 -13.44 -18.31
C ASN A 42 11.60 -12.76 -17.03
N THR A 43 12.40 -12.78 -15.97
CA THR A 43 12.04 -12.42 -14.58
C THR A 43 12.75 -11.15 -14.24
N ARG A 44 13.16 -10.22 -14.54
CA ARG A 44 13.81 -8.95 -14.17
C ARG A 44 13.92 -8.03 -15.36
N TYR A 45 13.07 -7.04 -15.38
CA TYR A 45 13.02 -6.07 -16.47
C TYR A 45 14.36 -5.34 -16.66
N SER A 46 15.00 -4.90 -15.57
CA SER A 46 16.30 -4.24 -15.61
C SER A 46 17.38 -5.11 -16.28
N ALA A 47 17.48 -6.38 -15.90
CA ALA A 47 18.44 -7.31 -16.50
C ALA A 47 18.10 -7.64 -17.97
N ARG A 48 16.81 -7.79 -18.29
CA ARG A 48 16.34 -7.99 -19.66
C ARG A 48 16.66 -6.79 -20.54
N ASP A 49 16.28 -5.61 -20.09
CA ASP A 49 16.45 -4.38 -20.87
C ASP A 49 17.93 -4.02 -21.03
N PHE A 50 18.74 -4.34 -20.00
CA PHE A 50 20.20 -4.26 -20.10
C PHE A 50 20.72 -5.16 -21.21
N LEU A 51 20.35 -6.45 -21.27
CA LEU A 51 20.81 -7.37 -22.29
C LEU A 51 20.39 -6.95 -23.70
N ILE A 52 19.17 -6.44 -23.88
CA ILE A 52 18.68 -5.93 -25.17
C ILE A 52 19.56 -4.77 -25.66
N LYS A 53 19.97 -3.87 -24.78
CA LYS A 53 20.84 -2.74 -25.15
C LYS A 53 22.29 -3.15 -25.28
N HIS A 54 22.74 -4.07 -24.42
CA HIS A 54 24.12 -4.51 -24.37
C HIS A 54 24.53 -5.35 -25.59
N VAL A 55 23.63 -6.14 -26.18
CA VAL A 55 23.96 -6.97 -27.36
C VAL A 55 24.45 -6.15 -28.55
N ASP A 56 23.90 -4.96 -28.75
CA ASP A 56 24.24 -4.06 -29.84
C ASP A 56 25.33 -3.05 -29.49
N TYR A 57 25.81 -3.05 -28.24
CA TYR A 57 26.83 -2.14 -27.77
C TYR A 57 28.20 -2.45 -28.41
N GLU A 58 28.90 -1.41 -28.88
CA GLU A 58 30.23 -1.52 -29.47
C GLU A 58 31.28 -0.90 -28.54
N PRO A 59 32.12 -1.73 -27.87
CA PRO A 59 33.12 -1.24 -26.92
C PRO A 59 34.23 -0.43 -27.57
N THR A 60 34.71 0.58 -26.87
CA THR A 60 35.88 1.35 -27.31
C THR A 60 37.20 0.73 -26.88
N TRP A 61 37.19 -0.22 -25.95
CA TRP A 61 38.32 -0.93 -25.36
C TRP A 61 39.37 -0.03 -24.68
N LYS A 62 38.97 1.18 -24.27
CA LYS A 62 39.87 2.17 -23.66
C LYS A 62 40.00 2.03 -22.16
N THR A 63 38.92 1.59 -21.50
CA THR A 63 38.85 1.43 -20.06
C THR A 63 38.23 0.08 -19.69
N HIS A 64 37.88 -0.14 -18.44
CA HIS A 64 37.08 -1.31 -18.06
C HIS A 64 35.72 -1.29 -18.73
N LEU A 65 35.25 -2.43 -19.22
CA LEU A 65 33.94 -2.53 -19.89
C LEU A 65 32.81 -2.03 -19.04
N SER A 66 32.85 -2.30 -17.74
CA SER A 66 31.82 -1.82 -16.81
C SER A 66 31.74 -0.29 -16.74
N ASP A 67 32.88 0.40 -16.82
CA ASP A 67 32.96 1.86 -16.79
C ASP A 67 32.52 2.46 -18.12
N GLU A 68 32.91 1.86 -19.23
CA GLU A 68 32.44 2.29 -20.57
C GLU A 68 30.92 2.19 -20.64
N ILE A 69 30.35 1.04 -20.26
CA ILE A 69 28.90 0.79 -20.31
C ILE A 69 28.13 1.73 -19.40
N LYS A 70 28.60 1.99 -18.17
CA LYS A 70 27.93 2.91 -17.23
C LYS A 70 27.90 4.35 -17.72
N ASN A 71 28.85 4.74 -18.56
CA ASN A 71 28.93 6.09 -19.15
C ASN A 71 28.08 6.26 -20.41
N GLU A 72 27.47 5.19 -20.91
CA GLU A 72 26.63 5.24 -22.10
C GLU A 72 25.25 5.87 -21.79
N GLY A 73 24.76 6.69 -22.72
CA GLY A 73 23.48 7.38 -22.56
C GLY A 73 22.25 6.46 -22.47
N TRP A 74 22.38 5.19 -22.83
CA TRP A 74 21.32 4.19 -22.72
C TRP A 74 21.35 3.42 -21.39
N PHE A 75 22.36 3.64 -20.50
CA PHE A 75 22.49 2.96 -19.22
C PHE A 75 21.89 3.82 -18.09
N PRO A 76 20.69 3.53 -17.58
CA PRO A 76 20.12 4.24 -16.45
C PRO A 76 20.92 3.97 -15.16
N MET A 77 21.16 5.01 -14.36
CA MET A 77 21.93 4.91 -13.12
C MET A 77 21.35 3.89 -12.12
N GLU A 78 20.05 3.66 -12.18
CA GLU A 78 19.32 2.69 -11.36
C GLU A 78 19.76 1.24 -11.61
N TRP A 79 20.20 0.91 -12.83
CA TRP A 79 20.68 -0.44 -13.14
C TRP A 79 21.96 -0.81 -12.39
N SER A 80 22.74 0.16 -11.95
CA SER A 80 23.91 -0.05 -11.09
C SER A 80 23.53 -0.64 -9.72
N ASN A 81 22.28 -0.48 -9.28
CA ASN A 81 21.76 -1.03 -8.03
C ASN A 81 21.14 -2.42 -8.19
N ASP A 82 20.88 -2.88 -9.43
CA ASP A 82 20.40 -4.23 -9.69
C ASP A 82 21.54 -5.24 -9.48
N PRO A 83 21.40 -6.21 -8.55
CA PRO A 83 22.46 -7.21 -8.30
C PRO A 83 22.82 -8.03 -9.53
N THR A 84 21.86 -8.31 -10.43
CA THR A 84 22.10 -9.09 -11.65
C THR A 84 22.90 -8.28 -12.65
N VAL A 85 22.52 -7.04 -12.91
CA VAL A 85 23.25 -6.14 -13.82
C VAL A 85 24.66 -5.87 -13.27
N ARG A 86 24.77 -5.58 -11.97
CA ARG A 86 26.06 -5.39 -11.31
C ARG A 86 26.94 -6.62 -11.43
N GLY A 87 26.37 -7.82 -11.24
CA GLY A 87 27.08 -9.08 -11.43
C GLY A 87 27.58 -9.28 -12.86
N MET A 88 26.77 -8.92 -13.88
CA MET A 88 27.16 -8.96 -15.30
C MET A 88 28.30 -8.00 -15.58
N LEU A 89 28.25 -6.76 -15.08
CA LEU A 89 29.30 -5.76 -15.26
C LEU A 89 30.64 -6.21 -14.64
N THR A 90 30.59 -6.73 -13.41
CA THR A 90 31.78 -7.30 -12.77
C THR A 90 32.34 -8.48 -13.54
N MET A 91 31.47 -9.34 -14.08
CA MET A 91 31.90 -10.48 -14.90
C MET A 91 32.53 -10.04 -16.22
N LEU A 92 32.02 -8.98 -16.86
CA LEU A 92 32.60 -8.41 -18.08
C LEU A 92 34.03 -7.91 -17.86
N ASP A 93 34.28 -7.23 -16.73
CA ASP A 93 35.64 -6.76 -16.40
C ASP A 93 36.59 -7.93 -16.15
N GLU A 94 36.15 -8.99 -15.46
CA GLU A 94 36.95 -10.19 -15.26
C GLU A 94 37.18 -10.97 -16.55
N ILE A 95 36.22 -11.01 -17.47
CA ILE A 95 36.36 -11.59 -18.81
C ILE A 95 37.39 -10.78 -19.61
N GLN A 96 37.25 -9.45 -19.64
CA GLN A 96 38.21 -8.58 -20.33
C GLN A 96 39.61 -8.81 -19.80
N LYS A 97 39.83 -8.83 -18.50
CA LYS A 97 41.14 -9.06 -17.88
C LYS A 97 41.75 -10.43 -18.23
N ARG A 98 40.93 -11.50 -18.21
CA ARG A 98 41.43 -12.88 -18.40
C ARG A 98 41.62 -13.25 -19.85
N PHE A 99 40.87 -12.67 -20.78
CA PHE A 99 40.83 -13.06 -22.17
C PHE A 99 41.38 -11.96 -23.13
N ALA A 100 41.96 -10.87 -22.57
CA ALA A 100 42.51 -9.78 -23.37
C ALA A 100 43.57 -10.27 -24.40
N ASP A 101 44.46 -11.16 -23.99
CA ASP A 101 45.56 -11.64 -24.80
C ASP A 101 45.24 -12.93 -25.59
N ILE A 102 44.02 -13.44 -25.49
CA ILE A 102 43.62 -14.68 -26.14
C ILE A 102 43.05 -14.37 -27.51
N ASN A 103 43.75 -14.87 -28.55
CA ASN A 103 43.28 -14.82 -29.94
C ASN A 103 42.42 -16.05 -30.25
N ASP A 104 41.55 -15.90 -31.27
CA ASP A 104 40.67 -16.97 -31.73
C ASP A 104 39.78 -17.56 -30.61
N LEU A 105 39.30 -16.66 -29.75
CA LEU A 105 38.48 -17.03 -28.60
C LEU A 105 37.15 -17.61 -29.06
N TRP A 106 36.53 -17.01 -30.09
CA TRP A 106 35.24 -17.47 -30.62
C TRP A 106 35.27 -18.95 -31.00
N ASN A 107 36.23 -19.37 -31.82
CA ASN A 107 36.36 -20.76 -32.24
C ASN A 107 36.74 -21.71 -31.08
N LYS A 108 37.43 -21.19 -30.05
CA LYS A 108 37.70 -21.98 -28.84
C LYS A 108 36.46 -22.25 -28.03
N LEU A 109 35.47 -21.34 -28.04
CA LEU A 109 34.19 -21.50 -27.33
C LEU A 109 33.32 -22.59 -27.97
N ASP A 110 33.43 -22.87 -29.26
CA ASP A 110 32.75 -23.98 -29.93
C ASP A 110 33.11 -25.37 -29.38
N LYS A 111 34.18 -25.47 -28.59
CA LYS A 111 34.56 -26.73 -27.91
C LYS A 111 33.74 -27.00 -26.64
N ILE A 112 32.96 -26.03 -26.21
CA ILE A 112 32.08 -26.18 -25.03
C ILE A 112 30.79 -26.91 -25.45
N ASN A 113 30.63 -28.13 -25.00
CA ASN A 113 29.45 -28.93 -25.28
C ASN A 113 28.53 -29.04 -24.07
N PHE A 114 27.25 -29.04 -24.32
CA PHE A 114 26.22 -29.22 -23.31
C PHE A 114 25.56 -30.60 -23.46
N TYR A 115 25.36 -31.26 -22.34
CA TYR A 115 24.49 -32.43 -22.30
C TYR A 115 23.03 -31.93 -22.21
N PHE A 116 22.26 -32.18 -23.26
CA PHE A 116 20.83 -31.90 -23.27
C PHE A 116 20.06 -33.15 -22.84
N ARG A 117 19.19 -33.02 -21.87
CA ARG A 117 18.28 -34.07 -21.45
C ARG A 117 16.87 -33.50 -21.37
N ASP A 118 15.94 -34.08 -22.11
CA ASP A 118 14.54 -33.67 -22.08
C ASP A 118 13.88 -34.22 -20.81
N ILE A 119 13.28 -33.33 -20.01
CA ILE A 119 12.66 -33.64 -18.74
C ILE A 119 11.16 -33.98 -18.93
N GLU A 120 10.53 -33.51 -20.02
CA GLU A 120 9.12 -33.80 -20.31
C GLU A 120 8.88 -35.30 -20.49
N GLU A 121 9.82 -36.03 -21.09
CA GLU A 121 9.74 -37.50 -21.21
C GLU A 121 9.81 -38.24 -19.87
N MET A 122 10.32 -37.58 -18.82
CA MET A 122 10.57 -38.22 -17.52
C MET A 122 9.41 -38.02 -16.53
N LYS A 123 8.33 -37.29 -16.88
CA LYS A 123 7.22 -36.92 -15.97
C LYS A 123 7.72 -36.37 -14.62
N LEU A 124 8.83 -35.66 -14.63
CA LEU A 124 9.48 -35.15 -13.45
C LEU A 124 8.83 -33.83 -13.06
N THR A 125 8.08 -33.87 -11.97
CA THR A 125 7.36 -32.77 -11.37
C THR A 125 8.27 -31.76 -10.68
N ASP A 126 7.68 -30.62 -10.27
CA ASP A 126 8.32 -29.55 -9.49
C ASP A 126 9.11 -30.03 -8.27
N ASP A 127 8.82 -31.25 -7.76
CA ASP A 127 9.56 -31.91 -6.66
C ASP A 127 11.06 -32.10 -6.95
N ILE A 128 11.45 -32.25 -8.20
CA ILE A 128 12.88 -32.36 -8.55
C ILE A 128 13.56 -30.99 -8.57
N TYR A 129 12.86 -29.95 -9.02
CA TYR A 129 13.36 -28.59 -8.91
C TYR A 129 13.67 -28.23 -7.46
N ILE A 130 12.74 -28.56 -6.55
CA ILE A 130 12.89 -28.37 -5.09
C ILE A 130 14.07 -29.20 -4.57
N LYS A 131 14.17 -30.49 -4.96
CA LYS A 131 15.26 -31.39 -4.53
C LYS A 131 16.63 -31.03 -5.11
N MET A 132 16.71 -30.47 -6.31
CA MET A 132 17.97 -30.05 -6.90
C MET A 132 18.47 -28.72 -6.31
N ASN A 133 17.56 -27.80 -5.99
CA ASN A 133 17.90 -26.53 -5.35
C ASN A 133 18.20 -26.67 -3.85
N SER A 134 17.65 -27.68 -3.18
CA SER A 134 17.87 -27.94 -1.74
C SER A 134 19.31 -28.37 -1.39
N ARG A 135 20.16 -28.60 -2.37
CA ARG A 135 21.56 -29.02 -2.16
C ARG A 135 22.53 -27.89 -1.79
N GLY A 136 22.12 -26.61 -1.86
CA GLY A 136 23.01 -25.47 -1.63
C GLY A 136 22.57 -24.51 -0.54
N LYS A 137 21.33 -24.13 -0.53
CA LYS A 137 20.75 -23.22 0.48
C LYS A 137 19.32 -23.70 0.78
N PRO A 138 18.93 -23.80 2.05
CA PRO A 138 17.55 -24.12 2.37
C PRO A 138 16.62 -23.10 1.70
N LEU A 139 15.42 -23.56 1.30
CA LEU A 139 14.37 -22.66 0.80
C LEU A 139 14.12 -21.57 1.85
N THR A 140 13.91 -20.35 1.40
CA THR A 140 13.43 -19.29 2.28
C THR A 140 11.99 -19.59 2.70
N ASP A 141 11.55 -18.98 3.80
CA ASP A 141 10.16 -19.11 4.25
C ASP A 141 9.18 -18.71 3.15
N PHE A 142 9.54 -17.73 2.35
CA PHE A 142 8.76 -17.30 1.20
C PHE A 142 8.73 -18.33 0.07
N GLU A 143 9.85 -18.96 -0.27
CA GLU A 143 9.89 -20.01 -1.30
C GLU A 143 9.03 -21.22 -0.89
N HIS A 144 9.07 -21.58 0.40
CA HIS A 144 8.21 -22.61 0.96
C HIS A 144 6.73 -22.18 0.90
N PHE A 145 6.42 -20.98 1.36
CA PHE A 145 5.07 -20.43 1.28
C PHE A 145 4.54 -20.38 -0.16
N LYS A 146 5.35 -19.92 -1.12
CA LYS A 146 4.98 -19.88 -2.54
C LYS A 146 4.64 -21.25 -3.08
N ALA A 147 5.41 -22.28 -2.72
CA ALA A 147 5.13 -23.66 -3.16
C ALA A 147 3.77 -24.15 -2.65
N GLU A 148 3.45 -23.92 -1.37
CA GLU A 148 2.15 -24.27 -0.79
C GLU A 148 1.00 -23.42 -1.37
N LEU A 149 1.21 -22.12 -1.60
CA LEU A 149 0.24 -21.23 -2.26
C LEU A 149 -0.16 -21.80 -3.64
N LEU A 150 0.80 -22.13 -4.47
CA LEU A 150 0.55 -22.68 -5.80
C LEU A 150 -0.11 -24.06 -5.75
N LYS A 151 0.24 -24.88 -4.77
CA LYS A 151 -0.39 -26.18 -4.54
C LYS A 151 -1.85 -26.05 -4.13
N VAL A 152 -2.16 -25.14 -3.21
CA VAL A 152 -3.55 -24.86 -2.78
C VAL A 152 -4.40 -24.32 -3.94
N MET A 153 -3.81 -23.53 -4.83
CA MET A 153 -4.49 -22.99 -6.01
C MET A 153 -4.71 -24.01 -7.13
N ARG A 154 -4.01 -25.14 -7.14
CA ARG A 154 -4.20 -26.27 -8.08
C ARG A 154 -5.38 -27.18 -7.73
N SER A 155 -6.36 -26.75 -6.93
CA SER A 155 -7.43 -27.57 -6.39
C SER A 155 -8.14 -28.50 -7.39
N GLU A 156 -8.92 -29.48 -6.88
CA GLU A 156 -9.51 -30.63 -7.56
C GLU A 156 -10.31 -30.37 -8.86
N ASN A 157 -10.61 -29.11 -9.16
CA ASN A 157 -11.36 -28.68 -10.37
C ASN A 157 -10.45 -28.16 -11.50
N ASP A 158 -9.17 -28.57 -11.54
CA ASP A 158 -8.23 -28.34 -12.64
C ASP A 158 -7.98 -26.87 -12.98
N ASP A 159 -7.47 -26.10 -12.00
CA ASP A 159 -6.98 -24.76 -12.33
C ASP A 159 -5.45 -24.67 -12.31
N GLU A 160 -4.79 -25.65 -12.97
CA GLU A 160 -3.35 -25.57 -13.25
C GLU A 160 -3.01 -24.26 -13.99
N ALA A 161 -3.94 -23.77 -14.80
CA ALA A 161 -3.81 -22.49 -15.51
C ALA A 161 -3.74 -21.30 -14.54
N THR A 162 -4.56 -21.27 -13.49
CA THR A 162 -4.55 -20.20 -12.47
C THR A 162 -3.27 -20.27 -11.64
N ALA A 163 -2.88 -21.43 -11.15
CA ALA A 163 -1.63 -21.61 -10.40
C ALA A 163 -0.41 -21.19 -11.23
N LYS A 164 -0.35 -21.60 -12.50
CA LYS A 164 0.72 -21.20 -13.42
C LYS A 164 0.73 -19.69 -13.68
N ARG A 165 -0.44 -19.07 -13.92
CA ARG A 165 -0.57 -17.63 -14.14
C ARG A 165 -0.09 -16.85 -12.92
N ILE A 166 -0.56 -17.20 -11.71
CA ILE A 166 -0.17 -16.54 -10.47
C ILE A 166 1.32 -16.76 -10.18
N GLY A 167 1.83 -17.98 -10.37
CA GLY A 167 3.26 -18.26 -10.25
C GLY A 167 4.12 -17.37 -11.14
N LEU A 168 3.73 -17.18 -12.40
CA LEU A 168 4.42 -16.28 -13.31
C LEU A 168 4.35 -14.81 -12.87
N LYS A 169 3.20 -14.36 -12.34
CA LYS A 169 3.05 -13.00 -11.80
C LYS A 169 3.93 -12.78 -10.57
N ILE A 170 3.98 -13.74 -9.65
CA ILE A 170 4.88 -13.69 -8.49
C ILE A 170 6.33 -13.53 -8.95
N ASP A 171 6.76 -14.34 -9.93
CA ASP A 171 8.16 -14.33 -10.41
C ASP A 171 8.55 -13.11 -11.24
N ARG A 172 7.58 -12.31 -11.68
CA ARG A 172 7.80 -11.16 -12.56
C ARG A 172 7.24 -9.87 -11.94
N GLU A 173 6.00 -9.55 -12.30
CA GLU A 173 5.37 -8.26 -12.07
C GLU A 173 5.23 -7.93 -10.57
N TRP A 174 4.88 -8.93 -9.74
CA TRP A 174 4.72 -8.72 -8.31
C TRP A 174 6.08 -8.60 -7.60
N THR A 175 7.08 -9.38 -8.01
CA THR A 175 8.44 -9.21 -7.49
C THR A 175 9.02 -7.85 -7.90
N ASP A 176 8.81 -7.40 -9.15
CA ASP A 176 9.25 -6.09 -9.62
C ASP A 176 8.56 -4.94 -8.88
N LEU A 177 7.25 -5.09 -8.56
CA LEU A 177 6.51 -4.15 -7.71
C LEU A 177 7.14 -4.04 -6.32
N LEU A 178 7.43 -5.18 -5.70
CA LEU A 178 7.95 -5.24 -4.34
C LEU A 178 9.43 -4.88 -4.24
N TRP A 179 10.16 -4.92 -5.37
CA TRP A 179 11.61 -4.70 -5.40
C TRP A 179 12.04 -3.33 -4.85
N ILE A 180 11.21 -2.32 -4.96
CA ILE A 180 11.45 -0.98 -4.41
C ILE A 180 11.50 -1.03 -2.86
N TYR A 181 10.77 -1.96 -2.26
CA TYR A 181 10.59 -2.13 -0.82
C TYR A 181 11.40 -3.29 -0.24
N ARG A 182 12.37 -3.84 -1.00
CA ARG A 182 13.22 -4.94 -0.54
C ARG A 182 13.99 -4.59 0.72
N ASP A 183 14.32 -5.60 1.51
CA ASP A 183 15.10 -5.46 2.73
C ASP A 183 16.61 -5.24 2.44
N GLU A 184 17.41 -5.14 3.50
CA GLU A 184 18.86 -4.98 3.41
C GLU A 184 19.60 -6.16 2.74
N TYR A 185 18.97 -7.34 2.71
CA TYR A 185 19.46 -8.55 2.03
C TYR A 185 19.00 -8.66 0.58
N ASN A 186 18.29 -7.65 0.07
CA ASN A 186 17.65 -7.63 -1.26
C ASN A 186 16.58 -8.72 -1.42
N LEU A 187 15.85 -9.04 -0.35
CA LEU A 187 14.71 -9.96 -0.38
C LEU A 187 13.40 -9.17 -0.34
N VAL A 188 12.38 -9.69 -1.01
CA VAL A 188 11.01 -9.16 -1.04
C VAL A 188 10.06 -10.00 -0.20
N ASP A 189 10.58 -11.05 0.42
CA ASP A 189 9.88 -12.14 1.09
C ASP A 189 8.92 -11.64 2.15
N SER A 190 9.42 -10.87 3.12
CA SER A 190 8.60 -10.32 4.20
C SER A 190 7.54 -9.34 3.69
N GLY A 191 7.86 -8.54 2.67
CA GLY A 191 6.87 -7.63 2.06
C GLY A 191 5.73 -8.40 1.41
N PHE A 192 6.02 -9.47 0.69
CA PHE A 192 5.01 -10.32 0.08
C PHE A 192 4.11 -10.96 1.14
N LEU A 193 4.71 -11.58 2.17
CA LEU A 193 3.97 -12.24 3.24
C LEU A 193 3.10 -11.25 4.04
N ASN A 194 3.61 -10.07 4.36
CA ASN A 194 2.85 -9.03 5.03
C ASN A 194 1.63 -8.58 4.21
N PHE A 195 1.79 -8.45 2.89
CA PHE A 195 0.66 -8.10 2.02
C PHE A 195 -0.34 -9.25 1.89
N PHE A 196 0.14 -10.49 1.70
CA PHE A 196 -0.71 -11.68 1.74
C PHE A 196 -1.52 -11.75 3.03
N HIS A 197 -0.86 -11.55 4.18
CA HIS A 197 -1.51 -11.56 5.49
C HIS A 197 -2.60 -10.50 5.58
N MET A 198 -2.33 -9.27 5.17
CA MET A 198 -3.32 -8.18 5.20
C MET A 198 -4.53 -8.47 4.30
N ILE A 199 -4.32 -9.01 3.09
CA ILE A 199 -5.41 -9.42 2.20
C ILE A 199 -6.21 -10.57 2.81
N SER A 200 -5.54 -11.52 3.43
CA SER A 200 -6.18 -12.64 4.12
C SER A 200 -7.05 -12.17 5.29
N LEU A 201 -6.61 -11.19 6.08
CA LEU A 201 -7.44 -10.57 7.13
C LEU A 201 -8.70 -9.91 6.54
N ILE A 202 -8.57 -9.19 5.41
CA ILE A 202 -9.74 -8.63 4.71
C ILE A 202 -10.72 -9.74 4.34
N LEU A 203 -10.22 -10.85 3.79
CA LEU A 203 -11.05 -11.98 3.39
C LEU A 203 -11.71 -12.70 4.58
N VAL A 204 -11.01 -12.83 5.72
CA VAL A 204 -11.60 -13.34 6.97
C VAL A 204 -12.81 -12.50 7.37
N TYR A 205 -12.66 -11.17 7.44
CA TYR A 205 -13.76 -10.27 7.83
C TYR A 205 -14.88 -10.17 6.78
N LYS A 206 -14.59 -10.49 5.53
CA LYS A 206 -15.61 -10.58 4.47
C LYS A 206 -16.30 -11.94 4.39
N SER A 207 -15.75 -12.96 5.05
CA SER A 207 -16.36 -14.28 5.07
C SER A 207 -17.59 -14.29 5.97
N ASP A 208 -18.52 -15.22 5.70
CA ASP A 208 -19.69 -15.45 6.58
C ASP A 208 -19.32 -16.28 7.82
N ARG A 209 -18.04 -16.66 7.96
CA ARG A 209 -17.55 -17.44 9.10
C ARG A 209 -17.02 -16.52 10.20
N SER A 210 -17.08 -16.99 11.44
CA SER A 210 -16.50 -16.27 12.58
C SER A 210 -14.98 -16.14 12.43
N SER A 211 -14.43 -14.98 12.76
CA SER A 211 -12.98 -14.79 12.79
C SER A 211 -12.26 -15.73 13.76
N SER A 212 -12.97 -16.20 14.82
CA SER A 212 -12.44 -17.18 15.76
C SER A 212 -12.18 -18.57 15.16
N GLU A 213 -12.73 -18.85 13.98
CA GLU A 213 -12.46 -20.10 13.25
C GLU A 213 -11.10 -20.11 12.55
N PHE A 214 -10.42 -18.98 12.48
CA PHE A 214 -9.16 -18.81 11.79
C PHE A 214 -8.02 -18.61 12.80
N ASP A 215 -6.89 -19.26 12.53
CA ASP A 215 -5.64 -18.90 13.16
C ASP A 215 -5.06 -17.68 12.41
N LEU A 216 -5.30 -16.50 12.98
CA LEU A 216 -4.92 -15.24 12.34
C LEU A 216 -3.41 -14.96 12.36
N GLU A 217 -2.64 -15.74 13.12
CA GLU A 217 -1.18 -15.60 13.21
C GLU A 217 -0.45 -16.59 12.28
N ASP A 218 -1.14 -17.60 11.74
CA ASP A 218 -0.55 -18.61 10.86
C ASP A 218 -0.97 -18.42 9.39
N ASP A 219 -0.07 -17.89 8.58
CA ASP A 219 -0.28 -17.67 7.15
C ASP A 219 -0.58 -18.96 6.37
N PHE A 220 -0.04 -20.11 6.79
CA PHE A 220 -0.34 -21.40 6.14
C PHE A 220 -1.75 -21.88 6.44
N SER A 221 -2.22 -21.69 7.67
CA SER A 221 -3.60 -21.96 8.05
C SER A 221 -4.57 -21.07 7.29
N LEU A 222 -4.27 -19.77 7.18
CA LEU A 222 -5.06 -18.82 6.39
C LEU A 222 -5.09 -19.20 4.92
N LEU A 223 -3.95 -19.60 4.36
CA LEU A 223 -3.83 -20.05 2.98
C LEU A 223 -4.77 -21.24 2.70
N GLU A 224 -4.72 -22.29 3.50
CA GLU A 224 -5.54 -23.48 3.29
C GLU A 224 -7.04 -23.19 3.46
N ARG A 225 -7.41 -22.43 4.49
CA ARG A 225 -8.83 -22.18 4.82
C ARG A 225 -9.51 -21.13 3.94
N LEU A 226 -8.76 -20.14 3.43
CA LEU A 226 -9.32 -19.02 2.66
C LEU A 226 -9.22 -19.23 1.15
N TYR A 227 -8.21 -19.96 0.67
CA TYR A 227 -7.96 -20.01 -0.78
C TYR A 227 -8.24 -21.37 -1.40
N LYS A 228 -8.15 -22.45 -0.62
CA LYS A 228 -8.46 -23.79 -1.13
C LYS A 228 -9.93 -23.91 -1.53
N ASN A 229 -10.18 -24.23 -2.79
CA ASN A 229 -11.52 -24.33 -3.35
C ASN A 229 -12.35 -23.03 -3.23
N GLN A 230 -11.69 -21.87 -3.13
CA GLN A 230 -12.32 -20.56 -3.03
C GLN A 230 -11.89 -19.63 -4.18
N PRO A 231 -12.35 -19.85 -5.41
CA PRO A 231 -11.89 -19.10 -6.58
C PRO A 231 -12.12 -17.59 -6.47
N LYS A 232 -13.19 -17.16 -5.79
CA LYS A 232 -13.45 -15.73 -5.57
C LYS A 232 -12.37 -15.05 -4.73
N ASN A 233 -11.85 -15.74 -3.72
CA ASN A 233 -10.78 -15.23 -2.87
C ASN A 233 -9.45 -15.18 -3.61
N VAL A 234 -9.17 -16.20 -4.43
CA VAL A 234 -7.99 -16.21 -5.32
C VAL A 234 -8.04 -15.03 -6.29
N VAL A 235 -9.19 -14.77 -6.91
CA VAL A 235 -9.38 -13.62 -7.80
C VAL A 235 -9.18 -12.30 -7.07
N PHE A 236 -9.72 -12.15 -5.86
CA PHE A 236 -9.54 -10.94 -5.06
C PHE A 236 -8.07 -10.70 -4.70
N PHE A 237 -7.37 -11.75 -4.30
CA PHE A 237 -5.93 -11.69 -4.01
C PHE A 237 -5.11 -11.27 -5.24
N GLU A 238 -5.36 -11.90 -6.39
CA GLU A 238 -4.72 -11.55 -7.66
C GLU A 238 -4.98 -10.08 -8.02
N GLN A 239 -6.24 -9.64 -7.97
CA GLN A 239 -6.62 -8.26 -8.25
C GLN A 239 -5.98 -7.25 -7.31
N ALA A 240 -5.81 -7.59 -6.03
CA ALA A 240 -5.16 -6.69 -5.07
C ALA A 240 -3.71 -6.37 -5.46
N PHE A 241 -2.93 -7.36 -5.88
CA PHE A 241 -1.59 -7.14 -6.41
C PHE A 241 -1.61 -6.40 -7.75
N ASP A 242 -2.47 -6.84 -8.67
CA ASP A 242 -2.56 -6.24 -10.00
C ASP A 242 -2.94 -4.76 -9.96
N CYS A 243 -3.78 -4.34 -9.01
CA CYS A 243 -4.08 -2.93 -8.79
C CYS A 243 -2.81 -2.12 -8.50
N MET A 244 -1.92 -2.62 -7.65
CA MET A 244 -0.67 -1.94 -7.30
C MET A 244 0.32 -1.92 -8.49
N VAL A 245 0.41 -3.03 -9.23
CA VAL A 245 1.19 -3.11 -10.48
C VAL A 245 0.67 -2.09 -11.51
N ASN A 246 -0.64 -1.96 -11.65
CA ASN A 246 -1.24 -1.01 -12.59
C ASN A 246 -0.94 0.44 -12.23
N ILE A 247 -0.96 0.80 -10.93
CA ILE A 247 -0.53 2.12 -10.46
C ILE A 247 0.94 2.36 -10.82
N GLN A 248 1.82 1.42 -10.49
CA GLN A 248 3.24 1.53 -10.78
C GLN A 248 3.49 1.76 -12.27
N ASN A 249 2.82 0.99 -13.12
CA ASN A 249 2.97 1.09 -14.57
C ASN A 249 2.40 2.41 -15.12
N LYS A 250 1.26 2.89 -14.60
CA LYS A 250 0.64 4.15 -15.01
C LYS A 250 1.55 5.33 -14.68
N GLU A 251 2.05 5.42 -13.47
CA GLU A 251 2.93 6.51 -13.03
C GLU A 251 4.28 6.51 -13.77
N ARG A 252 4.87 5.33 -14.00
CA ARG A 252 6.11 5.21 -14.80
C ARG A 252 5.94 5.61 -16.26
N ARG A 253 4.76 5.39 -16.86
CA ARG A 253 4.47 5.87 -18.22
C ARG A 253 4.38 7.39 -18.29
N SER A 254 3.88 8.02 -17.22
CA SER A 254 3.77 9.48 -17.12
C SER A 254 5.13 10.14 -16.93
N ASN A 255 6.02 9.50 -16.18
CA ASN A 255 7.39 9.97 -15.96
C ASN A 255 8.31 8.79 -15.62
N SER A 256 9.21 8.44 -16.53
CA SER A 256 10.15 7.32 -16.38
C SER A 256 11.23 7.52 -15.29
N LEU A 257 11.39 8.74 -14.78
CA LEU A 257 12.38 9.10 -13.75
C LEU A 257 11.83 8.99 -12.32
N ILE A 258 10.58 8.58 -12.15
CA ILE A 258 9.96 8.46 -10.83
C ILE A 258 10.56 7.29 -10.06
N LEU A 259 11.18 7.57 -8.91
CA LEU A 259 11.80 6.57 -8.04
C LEU A 259 10.74 5.70 -7.34
N ASN A 260 9.66 6.28 -6.87
CA ASN A 260 8.58 5.54 -6.21
C ASN A 260 7.19 5.98 -6.72
N PRO A 261 6.68 5.31 -7.76
CA PRO A 261 5.37 5.61 -8.33
C PRO A 261 4.21 5.48 -7.33
N ILE A 262 4.28 4.50 -6.43
CA ILE A 262 3.23 4.22 -5.45
C ILE A 262 3.12 5.36 -4.41
N ASP A 263 4.25 5.95 -4.00
CA ASP A 263 4.24 7.12 -3.10
C ASP A 263 3.48 8.29 -3.73
N ILE A 264 3.71 8.55 -5.01
CA ILE A 264 3.04 9.64 -5.73
C ILE A 264 1.53 9.41 -5.77
N PHE A 265 1.11 8.19 -6.07
CA PHE A 265 -0.30 7.85 -6.09
C PHE A 265 -0.96 8.14 -4.72
N PHE A 266 -0.46 7.58 -3.62
CA PHE A 266 -1.08 7.79 -2.32
C PHE A 266 -0.99 9.26 -1.86
N ASN A 267 0.14 9.94 -2.09
CA ASN A 267 0.31 11.34 -1.76
C ASN A 267 -0.59 12.28 -2.60
N SER A 268 -1.12 11.83 -3.72
CA SER A 268 -2.11 12.59 -4.47
C SER A 268 -3.49 12.60 -3.80
N TYR A 269 -3.80 11.60 -2.98
CA TYR A 269 -5.08 11.47 -2.26
C TYR A 269 -5.01 11.87 -0.79
N LEU A 270 -3.88 11.62 -0.13
CA LEU A 270 -3.71 11.68 1.31
C LEU A 270 -2.74 12.78 1.73
N SER A 271 -3.00 13.39 2.89
CA SER A 271 -2.09 14.32 3.56
C SER A 271 -2.09 14.10 5.07
N LYS A 272 -1.05 14.64 5.74
CA LYS A 272 -1.01 14.86 7.19
C LYS A 272 -1.18 16.32 7.54
N ASP A 273 -1.08 17.19 6.57
CA ASP A 273 -1.25 18.63 6.73
C ASP A 273 -2.72 19.00 6.55
N TYR A 274 -3.33 19.53 7.59
CA TYR A 274 -4.73 19.94 7.57
C TYR A 274 -5.00 21.21 6.73
N HIS A 275 -3.97 21.86 6.22
CA HIS A 275 -4.09 22.96 5.26
C HIS A 275 -4.20 22.49 3.79
N GLU A 276 -3.89 21.22 3.51
CA GLU A 276 -4.00 20.65 2.16
C GLU A 276 -5.42 20.12 1.86
N HIS A 277 -6.39 20.99 1.76
CA HIS A 277 -7.83 20.68 1.70
C HIS A 277 -8.29 19.90 0.46
N GLU A 278 -7.48 19.88 -0.60
CA GLU A 278 -7.76 19.07 -1.78
C GLU A 278 -7.51 17.58 -1.54
N LYS A 279 -6.75 17.25 -0.50
CA LYS A 279 -6.44 15.89 -0.09
C LYS A 279 -7.22 15.49 1.16
N VAL A 280 -7.19 14.22 1.49
CA VAL A 280 -7.84 13.68 2.68
C VAL A 280 -6.82 13.61 3.81
N VAL A 281 -7.04 14.35 4.88
CA VAL A 281 -6.16 14.35 6.04
C VAL A 281 -6.37 13.07 6.85
N VAL A 282 -5.37 12.21 6.86
CA VAL A 282 -5.48 10.90 7.53
C VAL A 282 -5.42 10.99 9.04
N SER A 283 -5.92 9.95 9.71
CA SER A 283 -5.80 9.79 11.14
C SER A 283 -4.33 9.62 11.58
N GLN A 284 -4.00 10.07 12.79
CA GLN A 284 -2.66 9.90 13.39
C GLN A 284 -2.23 8.43 13.55
N GLN A 285 -3.18 7.49 13.53
CA GLN A 285 -2.92 6.06 13.55
C GLN A 285 -2.22 5.58 12.27
N ILE A 286 -2.37 6.30 11.18
CA ILE A 286 -1.69 6.02 9.90
C ILE A 286 -0.38 6.79 9.88
N THR A 287 0.73 6.12 10.07
CA THR A 287 2.06 6.75 10.23
C THR A 287 2.75 7.07 8.89
N ASP A 288 2.41 6.36 7.81
CA ASP A 288 2.93 6.58 6.45
C ASP A 288 1.75 6.81 5.49
N LEU A 289 1.85 7.81 4.62
CA LEU A 289 0.81 8.09 3.61
C LEU A 289 0.76 7.00 2.53
N ASN A 290 1.88 6.36 2.23
CA ASN A 290 1.90 5.20 1.37
C ASN A 290 1.36 3.98 2.13
N ILE A 291 0.06 3.75 1.99
CA ILE A 291 -0.64 2.65 2.67
C ILE A 291 -0.04 1.29 2.30
N PHE A 292 0.32 1.09 1.02
CA PHE A 292 0.95 -0.14 0.56
C PHE A 292 2.30 -0.38 1.23
N LYS A 293 3.17 0.62 1.27
CA LYS A 293 4.47 0.55 1.96
C LYS A 293 4.31 0.25 3.45
N GLY A 294 3.35 0.92 4.12
CA GLY A 294 3.06 0.66 5.54
C GLY A 294 2.69 -0.80 5.82
N VAL A 295 1.99 -1.46 4.89
CA VAL A 295 1.70 -2.89 4.95
C VAL A 295 2.96 -3.71 4.69
N LEU A 296 3.68 -3.46 3.60
CA LEU A 296 4.86 -4.25 3.21
C LEU A 296 5.95 -4.27 4.27
N THR A 297 6.18 -3.15 4.95
CA THR A 297 7.18 -3.04 6.03
C THR A 297 6.71 -3.62 7.36
N GLY A 298 5.50 -4.15 7.42
CA GLY A 298 4.89 -4.70 8.63
C GLY A 298 4.49 -3.64 9.66
N ALA A 299 4.59 -2.34 9.35
CA ALA A 299 4.15 -1.28 10.25
C ALA A 299 2.65 -1.38 10.56
N ALA A 300 1.86 -1.70 9.54
CA ALA A 300 0.42 -1.91 9.63
C ALA A 300 0.03 -3.12 10.50
N LEU A 301 0.86 -4.16 10.54
CA LEU A 301 0.57 -5.38 11.31
C LEU A 301 0.95 -5.26 12.79
N ARG A 302 1.86 -4.35 13.13
CA ARG A 302 2.35 -4.16 14.50
C ARG A 302 1.45 -3.29 15.36
N LYS A 303 0.79 -2.30 14.76
CA LYS A 303 -0.04 -1.33 15.50
C LYS A 303 -1.13 -0.76 14.62
N ASN A 304 -2.32 -0.63 15.20
CA ASN A 304 -3.50 -0.06 14.53
C ASN A 304 -3.88 -0.81 13.24
N THR A 305 -3.72 -2.13 13.20
CA THR A 305 -3.95 -2.99 12.04
C THR A 305 -5.30 -2.75 11.40
N THR A 306 -6.37 -2.60 12.19
CA THR A 306 -7.73 -2.35 11.70
C THR A 306 -7.86 -1.05 10.91
N TYR A 307 -7.15 0.01 11.31
CA TYR A 307 -7.13 1.29 10.58
C TYR A 307 -6.43 1.15 9.22
N TRP A 308 -5.26 0.53 9.20
CA TRP A 308 -4.52 0.26 7.96
C TRP A 308 -5.32 -0.63 7.00
N LEU A 309 -5.98 -1.65 7.54
CA LEU A 309 -6.80 -2.58 6.79
C LEU A 309 -7.97 -1.87 6.12
N ILE A 310 -8.71 -1.02 6.85
CA ILE A 310 -9.81 -0.25 6.29
C ILE A 310 -9.33 0.73 5.22
N MET A 311 -8.19 1.40 5.44
CA MET A 311 -7.61 2.30 4.44
C MET A 311 -7.20 1.53 3.18
N LEU A 312 -6.46 0.43 3.32
CA LEU A 312 -6.09 -0.41 2.19
C LEU A 312 -7.32 -0.91 1.44
N TYR A 313 -8.32 -1.42 2.16
CA TYR A 313 -9.56 -1.92 1.57
C TYR A 313 -10.30 -0.85 0.79
N SER A 314 -10.38 0.38 1.31
CA SER A 314 -10.99 1.51 0.60
C SER A 314 -10.33 1.78 -0.75
N PHE A 315 -9.00 1.77 -0.81
CA PHE A 315 -8.27 1.93 -2.06
C PHE A 315 -8.44 0.74 -3.00
N LEU A 316 -8.43 -0.50 -2.48
CA LEU A 316 -8.64 -1.69 -3.30
C LEU A 316 -10.03 -1.70 -3.94
N ILE A 317 -11.09 -1.38 -3.20
CA ILE A 317 -12.45 -1.29 -3.76
C ILE A 317 -12.52 -0.21 -4.85
N TYR A 318 -11.91 0.95 -4.63
CA TYR A 318 -11.83 2.00 -5.65
C TYR A 318 -11.10 1.51 -6.91
N LEU A 319 -9.91 0.94 -6.75
CA LEU A 319 -9.06 0.52 -7.87
C LEU A 319 -9.68 -0.62 -8.67
N MET A 320 -10.34 -1.57 -8.01
CA MET A 320 -11.07 -2.66 -8.66
C MET A 320 -12.33 -2.18 -9.40
N ASN A 321 -12.80 -0.95 -9.12
CA ASN A 321 -13.96 -0.32 -9.75
C ASN A 321 -13.61 1.03 -10.38
N TYR A 322 -12.35 1.22 -10.79
CA TYR A 322 -11.83 2.49 -11.29
C TYR A 322 -12.64 3.08 -12.46
N ASP A 323 -13.16 2.22 -13.34
CA ASP A 323 -13.97 2.65 -14.48
C ASP A 323 -15.37 3.16 -14.07
N LYS A 324 -15.83 2.84 -12.87
CA LYS A 324 -17.17 3.17 -12.36
C LYS A 324 -17.19 4.36 -11.40
N ILE A 325 -16.06 4.66 -10.78
CA ILE A 325 -15.96 5.66 -9.72
C ILE A 325 -15.00 6.76 -10.18
N LYS A 326 -15.52 7.99 -10.33
CA LYS A 326 -14.67 9.14 -10.67
C LYS A 326 -13.75 9.48 -9.51
N GLU A 327 -12.57 9.98 -9.81
CA GLU A 327 -11.56 10.35 -8.82
C GLU A 327 -12.08 11.34 -7.76
N MET A 328 -12.81 12.37 -8.19
CA MET A 328 -13.40 13.36 -7.28
C MET A 328 -14.43 12.73 -6.33
N ASP A 329 -15.25 11.79 -6.81
CA ASP A 329 -16.20 11.07 -5.99
C ASP A 329 -15.48 10.17 -4.99
N PHE A 330 -14.40 9.51 -5.42
CA PHE A 330 -13.59 8.70 -4.52
C PHE A 330 -12.96 9.53 -3.39
N ARG A 331 -12.37 10.70 -3.68
CA ARG A 331 -11.80 11.59 -2.67
C ARG A 331 -12.84 11.96 -1.61
N ARG A 332 -14.04 12.32 -2.05
CA ARG A 332 -15.14 12.65 -1.13
C ARG A 332 -15.56 11.45 -0.28
N ARG A 333 -15.73 10.27 -0.89
CA ARG A 333 -16.11 9.03 -0.21
C ARG A 333 -15.02 8.56 0.77
N LEU A 334 -13.76 8.69 0.39
CA LEU A 334 -12.62 8.39 1.24
C LEU A 334 -12.58 9.32 2.46
N ARG A 335 -12.92 10.61 2.30
CA ARG A 335 -13.03 11.56 3.41
C ARG A 335 -14.05 11.10 4.45
N VAL A 336 -15.23 10.66 4.00
CA VAL A 336 -16.25 10.08 4.91
C VAL A 336 -15.67 8.88 5.68
N VAL A 337 -15.01 7.95 5.00
CA VAL A 337 -14.38 6.79 5.67
C VAL A 337 -13.36 7.25 6.71
N VAL A 338 -12.51 8.22 6.38
CA VAL A 338 -11.47 8.72 7.28
C VAL A 338 -12.08 9.45 8.48
N ASN A 339 -13.14 10.25 8.28
CA ASN A 339 -13.87 10.90 9.37
C ASN A 339 -14.51 9.87 10.34
N LEU A 340 -15.10 8.79 9.78
CA LEU A 340 -15.60 7.67 10.57
C LEU A 340 -14.46 6.99 11.34
N LEU A 341 -13.31 6.73 10.73
CA LEU A 341 -12.15 6.14 11.40
C LEU A 341 -11.64 7.00 12.55
N LYS A 342 -11.49 8.31 12.35
CA LYS A 342 -11.02 9.24 13.40
C LYS A 342 -11.91 9.20 14.63
N ASN A 343 -13.21 9.02 14.43
CA ASN A 343 -14.24 9.17 15.48
C ASN A 343 -14.89 7.86 15.97
N SER A 344 -14.37 6.71 15.54
CA SER A 344 -14.92 5.38 15.91
C SER A 344 -13.88 4.49 16.60
N ARG A 345 -13.11 5.06 17.54
CA ARG A 345 -12.00 4.32 18.16
C ARG A 345 -12.44 3.05 18.90
N ASN A 346 -13.64 3.05 19.47
CA ASN A 346 -14.17 1.91 20.22
C ASN A 346 -14.93 0.92 19.32
N GLU A 347 -15.24 1.34 18.10
CA GLU A 347 -16.02 0.57 17.12
C GLU A 347 -15.13 -0.08 16.05
N VAL A 348 -13.93 0.44 15.84
CA VAL A 348 -12.94 -0.12 14.89
C VAL A 348 -11.99 -1.03 15.65
N VAL A 349 -12.53 -2.14 16.15
CA VAL A 349 -11.80 -3.10 16.97
C VAL A 349 -12.01 -4.52 16.46
N ASP A 350 -10.96 -5.32 16.59
CA ASP A 350 -10.97 -6.76 16.37
C ASP A 350 -10.84 -7.45 17.73
N THR A 351 -11.97 -7.66 18.38
CA THR A 351 -12.05 -8.36 19.68
C THR A 351 -13.04 -9.51 19.57
N PRO A 352 -12.60 -10.69 19.09
CA PRO A 352 -13.50 -11.83 18.83
C PRO A 352 -14.32 -12.27 20.05
N ASN A 353 -13.81 -12.04 21.25
CA ASN A 353 -14.37 -12.52 22.53
C ASN A 353 -14.88 -11.38 23.44
N GLY A 354 -15.02 -10.15 22.95
CA GLY A 354 -15.57 -9.04 23.74
C GLY A 354 -17.09 -9.00 23.73
N ASP A 355 -17.71 -8.36 24.74
CA ASP A 355 -19.18 -8.19 24.85
C ASP A 355 -19.83 -7.55 23.61
N ALA A 356 -19.04 -6.80 22.82
CA ALA A 356 -19.50 -6.14 21.59
C ALA A 356 -19.33 -6.98 20.32
N GLY A 357 -18.66 -8.14 20.41
CA GLY A 357 -18.29 -8.97 19.25
C GLY A 357 -17.29 -8.29 18.32
N ASN A 358 -16.87 -9.00 17.29
CA ASN A 358 -16.01 -8.44 16.23
C ASN A 358 -16.83 -7.56 15.28
N ARG A 359 -16.53 -6.26 15.24
CA ARG A 359 -17.23 -5.28 14.39
C ARG A 359 -16.63 -5.13 12.99
N MET A 360 -15.45 -5.68 12.75
CA MET A 360 -14.75 -5.53 11.49
C MET A 360 -15.55 -5.98 10.25
N PRO A 361 -16.30 -7.11 10.29
CA PRO A 361 -17.16 -7.47 9.16
C PRO A 361 -18.18 -6.39 8.81
N ALA A 362 -18.83 -5.79 9.80
CA ALA A 362 -19.79 -4.71 9.60
C ALA A 362 -19.11 -3.42 9.12
N ASN A 363 -17.94 -3.10 9.66
CA ASN A 363 -17.16 -1.94 9.25
C ASN A 363 -16.73 -2.07 7.77
N LEU A 364 -16.24 -3.23 7.33
CA LEU A 364 -15.85 -3.44 5.94
C LEU A 364 -17.04 -3.36 4.97
N ARG A 365 -18.19 -3.94 5.32
CA ARG A 365 -19.41 -3.80 4.50
C ARG A 365 -19.86 -2.35 4.39
N GLN A 366 -19.76 -1.58 5.48
CA GLN A 366 -20.09 -0.15 5.44
C GLN A 366 -19.10 0.63 4.56
N VAL A 367 -17.80 0.35 4.67
CA VAL A 367 -16.76 0.96 3.81
C VAL A 367 -17.02 0.64 2.34
N GLU A 368 -17.31 -0.62 2.02
CA GLU A 368 -17.65 -1.03 0.66
C GLU A 368 -18.87 -0.26 0.13
N ASN A 369 -19.93 -0.14 0.93
CA ASN A 369 -21.10 0.64 0.58
C ASN A 369 -20.75 2.11 0.31
N ILE A 370 -20.00 2.76 1.22
CA ILE A 370 -19.59 4.17 1.06
C ILE A 370 -18.77 4.35 -0.21
N ILE A 371 -17.77 3.51 -0.46
CA ILE A 371 -16.89 3.65 -1.61
C ILE A 371 -17.63 3.38 -2.93
N LEU A 372 -18.54 2.42 -2.97
CA LEU A 372 -19.27 2.07 -4.21
C LEU A 372 -20.44 3.03 -4.49
N SER A 373 -21.27 3.34 -3.50
CA SER A 373 -22.49 4.13 -3.69
C SER A 373 -22.34 5.61 -3.31
N GLY A 374 -21.42 5.95 -2.39
CA GLY A 374 -21.33 7.28 -1.77
C GLY A 374 -22.36 7.49 -0.67
N GLU A 375 -22.99 6.45 -0.15
CA GLU A 375 -24.03 6.50 0.85
C GLU A 375 -23.64 5.71 2.11
N ILE A 376 -24.18 6.11 3.25
CA ILE A 376 -24.02 5.42 4.52
C ILE A 376 -25.27 4.59 4.78
N ALA A 377 -25.13 3.28 4.85
CA ALA A 377 -26.25 2.39 5.14
C ALA A 377 -26.76 2.60 6.59
N ASP A 378 -28.06 2.52 6.79
CA ASP A 378 -28.68 2.66 8.13
C ASP A 378 -28.30 1.52 9.05
N SER A 379 -28.26 0.32 8.49
CA SER A 379 -27.90 -0.90 9.22
C SER A 379 -27.12 -1.84 8.31
N ILE A 380 -26.25 -2.62 8.94
CA ILE A 380 -25.51 -3.69 8.28
C ILE A 380 -25.95 -5.03 8.86
N MET A 381 -26.47 -5.90 8.00
CA MET A 381 -26.86 -7.26 8.34
C MET A 381 -25.68 -8.21 8.13
N ILE A 382 -25.35 -9.01 9.14
CA ILE A 382 -24.36 -10.07 9.08
C ILE A 382 -24.96 -11.28 9.81
N ASP A 383 -24.98 -12.44 9.16
CA ASP A 383 -25.50 -13.68 9.73
C ASP A 383 -26.94 -13.54 10.30
N ASN A 384 -27.81 -12.80 9.59
CA ASN A 384 -29.17 -12.43 10.01
C ASN A 384 -29.26 -11.53 11.25
N ASP A 385 -28.15 -11.03 11.78
CA ASP A 385 -28.13 -10.05 12.87
C ASP A 385 -27.83 -8.65 12.37
N VAL A 386 -28.48 -7.64 12.98
CA VAL A 386 -28.13 -6.23 12.80
C VAL A 386 -26.91 -5.94 13.66
N ARG A 387 -25.77 -5.69 13.04
CA ARG A 387 -24.54 -5.37 13.75
C ARG A 387 -24.22 -3.89 13.70
N LEU A 388 -23.76 -3.38 14.85
CA LEU A 388 -23.22 -2.03 14.94
C LEU A 388 -21.89 -1.98 14.18
N ASN A 389 -21.74 -0.96 13.37
CA ASN A 389 -20.50 -0.67 12.63
C ASN A 389 -19.75 0.52 13.26
N PHE A 390 -19.55 1.62 12.55
CA PHE A 390 -18.89 2.82 13.09
C PHE A 390 -19.73 3.54 14.17
N ASN A 391 -19.17 4.58 14.76
CA ASN A 391 -19.85 5.41 15.74
C ASN A 391 -21.14 6.01 15.16
N VAL A 392 -22.27 5.75 15.81
CA VAL A 392 -23.61 6.13 15.30
C VAL A 392 -23.77 7.65 15.17
N ILE A 393 -23.23 8.42 16.15
CA ILE A 393 -23.32 9.89 16.10
C ILE A 393 -22.53 10.42 14.90
N GLN A 394 -21.33 9.88 14.65
CA GLN A 394 -20.52 10.27 13.51
C GLN A 394 -21.16 9.87 12.19
N MET A 395 -21.73 8.67 12.12
CA MET A 395 -22.43 8.23 10.91
C MET A 395 -23.60 9.14 10.55
N GLU A 396 -24.36 9.56 11.54
CA GLU A 396 -25.48 10.47 11.33
C GLU A 396 -25.00 11.86 10.88
N GLU A 397 -23.96 12.39 11.50
CA GLU A 397 -23.36 13.66 11.09
C GLU A 397 -22.84 13.59 9.64
N GLU A 398 -22.15 12.49 9.26
CA GLU A 398 -21.67 12.30 7.89
C GLU A 398 -22.82 12.22 6.88
N ARG A 399 -23.95 11.60 7.21
CA ARG A 399 -25.15 11.60 6.35
C ARG A 399 -25.67 13.01 6.11
N GLN A 400 -25.80 13.80 7.19
CA GLN A 400 -26.28 15.17 7.11
C GLN A 400 -25.32 16.04 6.26
N LYS A 401 -24.03 15.90 6.46
CA LYS A 401 -23.01 16.59 5.65
C LYS A 401 -23.04 16.16 4.17
N LEU A 402 -23.24 14.88 3.89
CA LEU A 402 -23.41 14.38 2.53
C LEU A 402 -24.64 14.98 1.85
N GLN A 403 -25.78 15.06 2.56
CA GLN A 403 -26.99 15.69 2.06
C GLN A 403 -26.76 17.18 1.81
N PHE A 404 -26.19 17.88 2.79
CA PHE A 404 -25.90 19.32 2.69
C PHE A 404 -24.98 19.64 1.50
N THR A 405 -23.91 18.88 1.29
CA THR A 405 -22.98 19.10 0.17
C THR A 405 -23.55 18.72 -1.20
N LYS A 406 -24.59 17.87 -1.26
CA LYS A 406 -25.37 17.64 -2.47
C LYS A 406 -26.25 18.85 -2.84
N GLU A 407 -26.86 19.47 -1.83
CA GLU A 407 -27.75 20.63 -2.00
C GLU A 407 -26.96 21.94 -2.19
N HIS A 408 -25.79 22.04 -1.57
CA HIS A 408 -24.93 23.23 -1.51
C HIS A 408 -23.47 22.91 -1.88
N PRO A 409 -23.19 22.49 -3.13
CA PRO A 409 -21.84 22.07 -3.55
C PRO A 409 -20.80 23.19 -3.44
N GLU A 410 -21.21 24.47 -3.48
CA GLU A 410 -20.37 25.66 -3.32
C GLU A 410 -19.73 25.77 -1.94
N HIS A 411 -20.33 25.16 -0.92
CA HIS A 411 -19.81 25.18 0.46
C HIS A 411 -18.90 23.98 0.78
N SER A 412 -18.76 23.02 -0.13
CA SER A 412 -18.00 21.79 0.12
C SER A 412 -16.54 22.04 0.48
N ALA A 413 -15.87 22.98 -0.20
CA ALA A 413 -14.47 23.28 0.06
C ALA A 413 -14.26 23.84 1.49
N GLY A 414 -15.12 24.77 1.92
CA GLY A 414 -15.08 25.33 3.28
C GLY A 414 -15.39 24.27 4.36
N LEU A 415 -16.35 23.39 4.08
CA LEU A 415 -16.67 22.28 4.98
C LEU A 415 -15.50 21.31 5.13
N PHE A 416 -14.78 20.99 4.05
CA PHE A 416 -13.61 20.13 4.09
C PHE A 416 -12.46 20.75 4.89
N GLN A 417 -12.26 22.08 4.80
CA GLN A 417 -11.31 22.80 5.65
C GLN A 417 -11.67 22.67 7.12
N LEU A 418 -12.94 22.84 7.43
CA LEU A 418 -13.44 22.70 8.81
C LEU A 418 -13.24 21.28 9.33
N GLU A 419 -13.59 20.25 8.54
CA GLU A 419 -13.42 18.84 8.91
C GLU A 419 -11.96 18.45 9.16
N ASP A 420 -11.04 19.00 8.36
CA ASP A 420 -9.61 18.68 8.44
C ASP A 420 -8.93 19.34 9.65
N HIS A 421 -9.53 20.39 10.21
CA HIS A 421 -8.96 21.10 11.35
C HIS A 421 -8.65 20.14 12.52
N TYR A 422 -7.46 20.28 13.11
CA TYR A 422 -6.89 19.36 14.10
C TYR A 422 -7.74 19.20 15.37
N LEU A 423 -8.56 20.20 15.75
CA LEU A 423 -9.50 20.14 16.86
C LEU A 423 -10.82 19.44 16.52
N LEU A 424 -11.22 19.43 15.27
CA LEU A 424 -12.50 18.88 14.82
C LEU A 424 -12.39 17.46 14.28
N GLN A 425 -11.35 17.16 13.53
CA GLN A 425 -11.03 15.82 13.02
C GLN A 425 -12.23 15.08 12.41
N GLY A 426 -12.99 15.77 11.59
CA GLY A 426 -14.18 15.24 10.92
C GLY A 426 -15.51 15.52 11.64
N ARG A 427 -15.51 15.97 12.91
CA ARG A 427 -16.72 16.39 13.64
C ARG A 427 -16.90 17.89 13.58
N THR A 428 -17.94 18.32 12.91
CA THR A 428 -18.22 19.75 12.70
C THR A 428 -19.41 20.26 13.50
N ASP A 429 -20.12 19.38 14.21
CA ASP A 429 -21.38 19.71 14.89
C ASP A 429 -21.25 20.86 15.92
N VAL A 430 -20.08 21.02 16.56
CA VAL A 430 -19.86 22.13 17.50
C VAL A 430 -19.95 23.50 16.81
N VAL A 431 -19.50 23.60 15.57
CA VAL A 431 -19.65 24.80 14.71
C VAL A 431 -20.99 24.76 13.98
N GLY A 432 -21.34 23.59 13.45
CA GLY A 432 -22.50 23.30 12.62
C GLY A 432 -22.19 23.37 11.15
N TYR A 433 -22.39 22.25 10.46
CA TYR A 433 -22.15 22.15 9.01
C TYR A 433 -23.06 23.08 8.18
N GLU A 434 -24.16 23.52 8.75
CA GLU A 434 -25.10 24.49 8.15
C GLU A 434 -24.65 25.97 8.30
N ASN A 435 -23.74 26.25 9.24
CA ASN A 435 -23.29 27.62 9.55
C ASN A 435 -22.07 28.02 8.71
N THR A 436 -22.24 28.09 7.41
CA THR A 436 -21.14 28.29 6.44
C THR A 436 -20.34 29.57 6.66
N HIS A 437 -20.97 30.61 7.20
CA HIS A 437 -20.34 31.89 7.54
C HIS A 437 -19.35 31.79 8.72
N LEU A 438 -19.47 30.73 9.55
CA LEU A 438 -18.58 30.52 10.70
C LEU A 438 -17.33 29.70 10.37
N TYR A 439 -17.25 29.04 9.21
CA TYR A 439 -16.17 28.13 8.88
C TYR A 439 -14.80 28.81 8.92
N GLN A 440 -14.63 29.85 8.13
CA GLN A 440 -13.36 30.58 8.05
C GLN A 440 -13.04 31.27 9.37
N ARG A 441 -14.06 31.73 10.08
CA ARG A 441 -13.88 32.39 11.36
C ARG A 441 -13.39 31.41 12.43
N PHE A 442 -13.92 30.20 12.47
CA PHE A 442 -13.43 29.15 13.35
C PHE A 442 -11.94 28.83 13.07
N ILE A 443 -11.61 28.58 11.81
CA ILE A 443 -10.24 28.24 11.40
C ILE A 443 -9.29 29.38 11.78
N HIS A 444 -9.67 30.63 11.47
CA HIS A 444 -8.83 31.78 11.75
C HIS A 444 -8.59 31.98 13.26
N VAL A 445 -9.64 31.88 14.07
CA VAL A 445 -9.53 32.02 15.53
C VAL A 445 -8.60 30.97 16.11
N PHE A 446 -8.78 29.70 15.75
CA PHE A 446 -8.01 28.60 16.36
C PHE A 446 -6.61 28.41 15.77
N ASP A 447 -6.33 28.93 14.56
CA ASP A 447 -5.00 28.90 13.96
C ASP A 447 -4.11 30.10 14.35
N ARG A 448 -4.72 31.27 14.63
CA ARG A 448 -3.96 32.52 14.81
C ARG A 448 -4.01 33.09 16.23
N CYS A 449 -5.10 32.89 16.95
CA CYS A 449 -5.19 33.40 18.32
C CYS A 449 -4.33 32.56 19.27
N SER A 450 -3.71 33.23 20.25
CA SER A 450 -3.02 32.49 21.30
C SER A 450 -4.02 31.65 22.07
N ARG A 451 -3.58 30.50 22.51
CA ARG A 451 -4.38 29.55 23.26
C ARG A 451 -4.96 30.17 24.55
N ASP A 452 -4.17 30.96 25.26
CA ASP A 452 -4.60 31.59 26.51
C ASP A 452 -5.78 32.53 26.27
N ILE A 453 -5.81 33.22 25.15
CA ILE A 453 -6.93 34.11 24.75
C ILE A 453 -8.19 33.29 24.48
N ILE A 454 -8.07 32.19 23.71
CA ILE A 454 -9.21 31.32 23.42
C ILE A 454 -9.74 30.68 24.70
N ASP A 455 -8.85 30.19 25.57
CA ASP A 455 -9.21 29.61 26.86
C ASP A 455 -9.93 30.63 27.74
N CYS A 456 -9.44 31.87 27.83
CA CYS A 456 -10.09 32.95 28.57
C CYS A 456 -11.47 33.29 27.98
N ALA A 457 -11.58 33.42 26.65
CA ALA A 457 -12.85 33.74 25.99
C ALA A 457 -13.91 32.65 26.22
N MET A 458 -13.55 31.40 26.09
CA MET A 458 -14.47 30.27 26.32
C MET A 458 -14.86 30.13 27.80
N LEU A 459 -13.90 30.29 28.73
CA LEU A 459 -14.17 30.23 30.17
C LEU A 459 -14.98 31.41 30.66
N ALA A 460 -14.90 32.58 30.02
CA ALA A 460 -15.74 33.73 30.31
C ALA A 460 -17.22 33.50 29.93
N THR A 461 -17.47 32.66 28.94
CA THR A 461 -18.84 32.34 28.47
C THR A 461 -19.53 31.25 29.28
N TYR A 462 -18.77 30.36 29.91
CA TYR A 462 -19.28 29.23 30.68
C TYR A 462 -18.30 28.79 31.76
N ASP A 463 -18.81 28.59 32.98
CA ASP A 463 -18.02 28.09 34.11
C ASP A 463 -17.87 26.56 34.06
N TYR A 464 -16.71 26.11 33.54
CA TYR A 464 -16.32 24.72 33.53
C TYR A 464 -15.74 24.22 34.86
N SER A 465 -15.49 25.13 35.84
CA SER A 465 -14.84 24.81 37.13
C SER A 465 -15.68 23.96 38.08
N GLN A 466 -17.00 23.98 37.91
CA GLN A 466 -17.93 23.28 38.83
C GLN A 466 -17.96 21.76 38.63
N ARG A 467 -17.13 21.19 37.76
CA ARG A 467 -17.11 19.77 37.48
C ARG A 467 -15.90 19.07 38.05
N ILE A 468 -16.10 18.48 39.21
CA ILE A 468 -15.10 17.75 39.99
C ILE A 468 -14.55 16.52 39.22
N ASN A 469 -15.32 15.96 38.30
CA ASN A 469 -14.94 14.76 37.53
C ASN A 469 -14.68 15.06 36.03
N ASN A 470 -14.51 16.30 35.67
CA ASN A 470 -14.28 16.64 34.26
C ASN A 470 -12.82 16.36 33.90
N TRP A 471 -12.58 15.21 33.26
CA TRP A 471 -11.25 14.79 32.77
C TRP A 471 -10.63 15.77 31.77
N CYS A 472 -11.42 16.63 31.12
CA CYS A 472 -10.94 17.67 30.23
C CYS A 472 -10.12 18.74 30.96
N ILE A 473 -10.37 18.96 32.24
CA ILE A 473 -9.66 19.91 33.11
C ILE A 473 -8.55 19.20 33.89
N GLN A 474 -8.56 17.87 33.99
CA GLN A 474 -7.47 17.11 34.59
C GLN A 474 -6.26 17.15 33.62
N LEU A 475 -5.53 18.22 33.75
CA LEU A 475 -4.27 18.44 33.05
C LEU A 475 -3.23 17.50 33.70
N GLY A 476 -3.23 16.24 33.26
CA GLY A 476 -2.21 15.28 33.66
C GLY A 476 -0.83 15.66 33.12
N SER A 477 0.18 14.98 33.57
CA SER A 477 1.57 15.13 33.17
C SER A 477 1.74 14.88 31.65
N GLY A 478 1.97 15.92 30.86
CA GLY A 478 2.25 15.87 29.44
C GLY A 478 2.73 17.22 28.93
N ASN A 479 3.14 17.29 27.67
CA ASN A 479 3.54 18.51 27.01
C ASN A 479 2.36 19.49 27.01
N GLN A 480 2.52 20.73 27.47
CA GLN A 480 1.39 21.68 27.66
C GLN A 480 0.58 21.89 26.38
N ASP A 481 1.22 21.93 25.20
CA ASP A 481 0.56 22.12 23.92
C ASP A 481 -0.33 20.92 23.54
N GLU A 482 0.12 19.69 23.84
CA GLU A 482 -0.68 18.48 23.61
C GLU A 482 -1.89 18.39 24.56
N ILE A 483 -1.76 18.87 25.78
CA ILE A 483 -2.81 18.79 26.79
C ILE A 483 -3.98 19.71 26.43
N GLY A 484 -3.69 20.93 26.00
CA GLY A 484 -4.73 21.88 25.65
C GLY A 484 -5.52 21.47 24.42
N ASN A 485 -4.84 20.97 23.41
CA ASN A 485 -5.50 20.45 22.23
C ASN A 485 -6.38 19.26 22.56
N LYS A 486 -5.98 18.39 23.48
CA LYS A 486 -6.82 17.28 23.96
C LYS A 486 -8.05 17.74 24.73
N ALA A 487 -7.94 18.80 25.55
CA ALA A 487 -9.07 19.33 26.29
C ALA A 487 -10.13 19.94 25.35
N TRP A 488 -9.72 20.78 24.42
CA TRP A 488 -10.64 21.35 23.42
C TRP A 488 -11.20 20.29 22.47
N TYR A 489 -10.38 19.35 22.01
CA TYR A 489 -10.86 18.20 21.25
C TYR A 489 -11.98 17.47 22.00
N ALA A 490 -11.81 17.23 23.30
CA ALA A 490 -12.81 16.53 24.10
C ALA A 490 -14.10 17.35 24.31
N LEU A 491 -13.98 18.68 24.46
CA LEU A 491 -15.14 19.58 24.62
C LEU A 491 -15.92 19.76 23.31
N PHE A 492 -15.23 19.70 22.18
CA PHE A 492 -15.84 19.88 20.85
C PHE A 492 -16.49 18.61 20.30
N HIS A 493 -16.34 17.47 21.00
CA HIS A 493 -16.90 16.20 20.53
C HIS A 493 -18.06 15.74 21.40
N PRO A 494 -19.25 15.43 20.82
CA PRO A 494 -20.38 14.89 21.54
C PRO A 494 -20.10 13.45 21.92
N THR A 495 -19.78 13.20 23.17
CA THR A 495 -19.61 11.86 23.73
C THR A 495 -20.55 11.71 24.93
N GLY A 496 -20.93 10.48 25.27
CA GLY A 496 -21.73 10.22 26.47
C GLY A 496 -21.06 10.67 27.78
N LYS A 497 -19.75 11.00 27.71
CA LYS A 497 -18.96 11.54 28.84
C LYS A 497 -18.79 13.07 28.78
N ASN A 498 -19.34 13.73 27.76
CA ASN A 498 -19.32 15.18 27.61
C ASN A 498 -20.71 15.81 27.75
N PRO A 499 -21.20 15.99 28.97
CA PRO A 499 -22.51 16.58 29.20
C PRO A 499 -22.55 18.10 28.93
N ASP A 500 -21.38 18.74 28.69
CA ASP A 500 -21.28 20.16 28.39
C ASP A 500 -21.25 20.47 26.88
N PHE A 501 -21.30 19.47 26.03
CA PHE A 501 -21.21 19.67 24.60
C PHE A 501 -22.17 20.75 24.07
N ASN A 502 -23.44 20.68 24.45
CA ASN A 502 -24.43 21.67 24.00
C ASN A 502 -24.16 23.09 24.53
N LYS A 503 -23.59 23.23 25.71
CA LYS A 503 -23.19 24.53 26.26
C LYS A 503 -21.96 25.05 25.56
N THR A 504 -20.94 24.20 25.36
CA THR A 504 -19.74 24.53 24.58
C THR A 504 -20.11 24.96 23.17
N LYS A 505 -20.99 24.22 22.48
CA LYS A 505 -21.54 24.56 21.18
C LYS A 505 -22.15 25.96 21.14
N LYS A 506 -23.01 26.26 22.13
CA LYS A 506 -23.65 27.59 22.22
C LYS A 506 -22.64 28.68 22.47
N SER A 507 -21.73 28.51 23.42
CA SER A 507 -20.69 29.50 23.75
C SER A 507 -19.74 29.75 22.58
N LEU A 508 -19.29 28.68 21.92
CA LEU A 508 -18.41 28.78 20.76
C LEU A 508 -19.09 29.53 19.61
N ARG A 509 -20.33 29.17 19.28
CA ARG A 509 -21.06 29.87 18.19
C ARG A 509 -21.28 31.35 18.52
N SER A 510 -21.65 31.68 19.75
CA SER A 510 -21.79 33.09 20.18
C SER A 510 -20.44 33.83 20.06
N LEU A 511 -19.32 33.21 20.42
CA LEU A 511 -17.98 33.81 20.24
C LEU A 511 -17.67 34.04 18.77
N LEU A 512 -17.96 33.07 17.91
CA LEU A 512 -17.70 33.18 16.48
C LEU A 512 -18.63 34.17 15.76
N GLU A 513 -19.79 34.50 16.30
CA GLU A 513 -20.77 35.48 15.77
C GLU A 513 -20.46 36.94 16.16
N ILE A 514 -19.54 37.18 17.11
CA ILE A 514 -19.16 38.55 17.52
C ILE A 514 -18.52 39.22 16.31
N ASP A 515 -19.12 40.34 15.88
CA ASP A 515 -18.69 41.13 14.74
C ASP A 515 -17.54 42.08 15.13
N ILE A 516 -16.43 41.52 15.58
CA ILE A 516 -15.19 42.23 15.84
C ILE A 516 -14.17 41.72 14.82
N GLU A 517 -13.39 42.63 14.21
CA GLU A 517 -12.25 42.19 13.43
C GLU A 517 -11.33 41.37 14.35
N ILE A 518 -10.84 40.24 13.85
CA ILE A 518 -10.17 39.23 14.68
C ILE A 518 -8.91 39.82 15.31
N ASP A 519 -8.30 40.79 14.69
CA ASP A 519 -7.15 41.55 15.23
C ASP A 519 -7.52 42.42 16.45
N ASP A 520 -8.81 42.65 16.73
CA ASP A 520 -9.33 43.45 17.87
C ASP A 520 -9.86 42.53 19.03
N ILE A 521 -9.74 41.20 18.92
CA ILE A 521 -10.06 40.28 20.01
C ILE A 521 -8.95 40.24 21.08
N TYR A 522 -7.92 41.05 20.97
CA TYR A 522 -6.80 41.18 21.89
C TYR A 522 -7.07 42.19 23.02
#